data_943f2804849f1e26e2912ba847e3691d
#
_entry.id   943f2804849f1e26e2912ba847e3691d
#
_cell.length_a   1.000
_cell.length_b   1.000
_cell.length_c   1.000
_cell.angle_alpha   90.00
_cell.angle_beta   90.00
_cell.angle_gamma   90.00
#
_symmetry.space_group_name_H-M   'P 1'
#
loop_
_entity.id
_entity.type
_entity.pdbx_description
1 polymer ?
#
loop_
_entity_poly.entity_id
_entity_poly.type
_entity_poly.pdbx_seq_one_letter_code
_entity_poly.pdbx_strand_id
1 'polypeptide(L)'
;MEKTSYVMTSSYEIEKQLINREWTEDQIGNEYRKHPSLRYLHSSHNFETGMTGVAFEDTTTKEIIIGYAGTNTTNDAWNDIRTDVVDIFAGAGGHYQSAFDFYEEVKNRYGDRITTVTGHSLGGNYAQMVAIEYNIPNGVVYNSAPLYLGTTELVKGGMNLYNASRQPYLAHIHTKDIQKLLVVENKINNYTGDMVRIRSKDDILNVGSEVGLGYS
;
A
#
# COMPACT_ATOMS: atom_id res chain seq x y z
N MET A 1 15.44 -6.35 6.41
CA MET A 1 15.21 -4.90 6.61
C MET A 1 16.02 -4.02 5.65
N GLU A 2 17.31 -4.21 5.50
CA GLU A 2 18.15 -3.39 4.60
C GLU A 2 17.63 -3.39 3.15
N LYS A 3 17.36 -4.56 2.56
CA LYS A 3 16.86 -4.69 1.19
C LYS A 3 15.46 -4.06 1.00
N THR A 4 14.56 -4.26 1.94
CA THR A 4 13.20 -3.67 1.86
C THR A 4 13.23 -2.15 2.02
N SER A 5 14.10 -1.61 2.88
CA SER A 5 14.32 -0.17 3.00
C SER A 5 14.87 0.43 1.69
N TYR A 6 15.84 -0.24 1.06
CA TYR A 6 16.38 0.19 -0.22
C TYR A 6 15.31 0.18 -1.31
N VAL A 7 14.55 -0.89 -1.46
CA VAL A 7 13.48 -1.00 -2.47
C VAL A 7 12.40 0.07 -2.22
N MET A 8 12.02 0.30 -0.97
CA MET A 8 11.06 1.34 -0.59
C MET A 8 11.58 2.74 -0.97
N THR A 9 12.82 3.08 -0.63
CA THR A 9 13.41 4.38 -0.99
C THR A 9 13.53 4.54 -2.50
N SER A 10 14.00 3.49 -3.19
CA SER A 10 14.12 3.48 -4.65
C SER A 10 12.77 3.68 -5.35
N SER A 11 11.66 3.25 -4.75
CA SER A 11 10.34 3.43 -5.37
C SER A 11 9.99 4.91 -5.56
N TYR A 12 10.33 5.78 -4.61
CA TYR A 12 10.11 7.24 -4.73
C TYR A 12 11.03 7.91 -5.77
N GLU A 13 12.29 7.48 -5.83
CA GLU A 13 13.23 8.03 -6.79
C GLU A 13 12.87 7.62 -8.22
N ILE A 14 12.48 6.36 -8.41
CA ILE A 14 12.01 5.84 -9.70
C ILE A 14 10.69 6.51 -10.10
N GLU A 15 9.75 6.68 -9.18
CA GLU A 15 8.51 7.41 -9.40
C GLU A 15 8.77 8.79 -10.01
N LYS A 16 9.68 9.54 -9.39
CA LYS A 16 10.05 10.88 -9.88
C LYS A 16 10.54 10.84 -11.33
N GLN A 17 11.35 9.85 -11.69
CA GLN A 17 11.86 9.70 -13.05
C GLN A 17 10.76 9.30 -14.05
N LEU A 18 9.85 8.42 -13.64
CA LEU A 18 8.72 7.99 -14.47
C LEU A 18 7.72 9.13 -14.71
N ILE A 19 7.39 9.91 -13.68
CA ILE A 19 6.46 11.05 -13.78
C ILE A 19 7.03 12.12 -14.70
N ASN A 20 8.30 12.48 -14.52
CA ASN A 20 8.95 13.50 -15.33
C ASN A 20 9.31 13.00 -16.74
N ARG A 21 9.16 11.70 -17.00
CA ARG A 21 9.57 11.05 -18.27
C ARG A 21 11.04 11.30 -18.61
N GLU A 22 11.87 11.41 -17.58
CA GLU A 22 13.29 11.71 -17.74
C GLU A 22 14.09 10.46 -18.13
N TRP A 23 13.66 9.28 -17.61
CA TRP A 23 14.38 8.03 -17.82
C TRP A 23 13.49 6.95 -18.45
N THR A 24 14.09 6.20 -19.36
CA THR A 24 13.53 4.95 -19.87
C THR A 24 13.74 3.82 -18.85
N GLU A 25 13.01 2.71 -19.00
CA GLU A 25 13.17 1.52 -18.16
C GLU A 25 14.63 0.99 -18.19
N ASP A 26 15.29 1.04 -19.34
CA ASP A 26 16.70 0.65 -19.48
C ASP A 26 17.64 1.57 -18.71
N GLN A 27 17.39 2.87 -18.70
CA GLN A 27 18.19 3.85 -17.94
C GLN A 27 18.00 3.63 -16.43
N ILE A 28 16.76 3.41 -15.97
CA ILE A 28 16.47 3.04 -14.59
C ILE A 28 17.22 1.74 -14.24
N GLY A 29 17.11 0.71 -15.07
CA GLY A 29 17.80 -0.56 -14.86
C GLY A 29 19.31 -0.41 -14.77
N ASN A 30 19.92 0.47 -15.56
CA ASN A 30 21.35 0.72 -15.51
C ASN A 30 21.80 1.44 -14.24
N GLU A 31 21.01 2.40 -13.74
CA GLU A 31 21.30 3.13 -12.50
C GLU A 31 21.23 2.19 -11.29
N TYR A 32 20.18 1.37 -11.21
CA TYR A 32 19.96 0.47 -10.06
C TYR A 32 20.71 -0.86 -10.13
N ARG A 33 21.50 -1.13 -11.18
CA ARG A 33 22.41 -2.30 -11.27
C ARG A 33 23.58 -2.24 -10.27
N LYS A 34 23.84 -1.10 -9.68
CA LYS A 34 24.98 -0.88 -8.77
C LYS A 34 24.78 -1.46 -7.37
N HIS A 35 23.59 -1.88 -7.02
CA HIS A 35 23.34 -2.49 -5.72
C HIS A 35 23.90 -3.91 -5.67
N PRO A 36 24.75 -4.27 -4.68
CA PRO A 36 25.47 -5.55 -4.70
C PRO A 36 24.56 -6.77 -4.57
N SER A 37 23.41 -6.62 -3.92
CA SER A 37 22.50 -7.73 -3.59
C SER A 37 21.13 -7.65 -4.25
N LEU A 38 20.83 -6.59 -5.00
CA LEU A 38 19.53 -6.38 -5.65
C LEU A 38 19.72 -6.04 -7.12
N ARG A 39 18.88 -6.63 -7.97
CA ARG A 39 18.79 -6.35 -9.39
C ARG A 39 17.42 -5.76 -9.69
N TYR A 40 17.37 -4.57 -10.26
CA TYR A 40 16.15 -4.01 -10.79
C TYR A 40 15.55 -4.91 -11.88
N LEU A 41 14.25 -5.11 -11.84
CA LEU A 41 13.52 -5.94 -12.80
C LEU A 41 12.54 -5.10 -13.63
N HIS A 42 11.70 -4.31 -12.95
CA HIS A 42 10.59 -3.62 -13.58
C HIS A 42 10.05 -2.49 -12.69
N SER A 43 9.44 -1.48 -13.31
CA SER A 43 8.64 -0.47 -12.62
C SER A 43 7.54 0.06 -13.53
N SER A 44 6.47 0.54 -12.92
CA SER A 44 5.35 1.16 -13.62
C SER A 44 4.73 2.25 -12.76
N HIS A 45 4.27 3.33 -13.40
CA HIS A 45 3.50 4.40 -12.77
C HIS A 45 2.13 4.49 -13.44
N ASN A 46 1.08 4.44 -12.64
CA ASN A 46 -0.29 4.64 -13.10
C ASN A 46 -0.68 6.11 -12.91
N PHE A 47 -0.79 6.86 -14.00
CA PHE A 47 -1.10 8.29 -13.99
C PHE A 47 -2.54 8.61 -13.55
N GLU A 48 -3.45 7.64 -13.54
CA GLU A 48 -4.85 7.86 -13.10
C GLU A 48 -4.96 7.75 -11.58
N THR A 49 -4.25 6.78 -10.98
CA THR A 49 -4.31 6.51 -9.53
C THR A 49 -3.14 7.08 -8.75
N GLY A 50 -2.07 7.51 -9.44
CA GLY A 50 -0.82 7.95 -8.83
C GLY A 50 0.01 6.83 -8.21
N MET A 51 -0.37 5.56 -8.38
CA MET A 51 0.37 4.42 -7.84
C MET A 51 1.64 4.16 -8.64
N THR A 52 2.77 4.01 -7.95
CA THR A 52 4.03 3.54 -8.54
C THR A 52 4.44 2.23 -7.87
N GLY A 53 4.69 1.22 -8.71
CA GLY A 53 5.27 -0.05 -8.30
C GLY A 53 6.68 -0.23 -8.86
N VAL A 54 7.55 -0.86 -8.07
CA VAL A 54 8.91 -1.27 -8.47
C VAL A 54 9.18 -2.71 -8.06
N ALA A 55 9.92 -3.44 -8.86
CA ALA A 55 10.29 -4.83 -8.58
C ALA A 55 11.81 -5.02 -8.65
N PHE A 56 12.36 -5.65 -7.62
CA PHE A 56 13.77 -6.01 -7.53
C PHE A 56 13.94 -7.50 -7.22
N GLU A 57 14.93 -8.13 -7.82
CA GLU A 57 15.34 -9.48 -7.51
C GLU A 57 16.51 -9.46 -6.52
N ASP A 58 16.42 -10.23 -5.46
CA ASP A 58 17.56 -10.58 -4.64
C ASP A 58 18.53 -11.46 -5.44
N THR A 59 19.74 -10.99 -5.67
CA THR A 59 20.72 -11.70 -6.52
C THR A 59 21.18 -13.04 -5.94
N THR A 60 21.03 -13.22 -4.63
CA THR A 60 21.41 -14.44 -3.92
C THR A 60 20.29 -15.47 -3.90
N THR A 61 19.10 -15.08 -3.44
CA THR A 61 17.97 -16.02 -3.26
C THR A 61 17.11 -16.16 -4.52
N LYS A 62 17.22 -15.21 -5.46
CA LYS A 62 16.37 -15.10 -6.66
C LYS A 62 14.92 -14.74 -6.36
N GLU A 63 14.62 -14.42 -5.12
CA GLU A 63 13.32 -13.93 -4.69
C GLU A 63 13.08 -12.49 -5.15
N ILE A 64 11.83 -12.14 -5.34
CA ILE A 64 11.43 -10.81 -5.80
C ILE A 64 10.80 -10.04 -4.65
N ILE A 65 11.26 -8.79 -4.51
CA ILE A 65 10.72 -7.79 -3.60
C ILE A 65 9.99 -6.75 -4.43
N ILE A 66 8.71 -6.54 -4.15
CA ILE A 66 7.93 -5.45 -4.75
C ILE A 66 7.85 -4.29 -3.75
N GLY A 67 8.16 -3.08 -4.23
CA GLY A 67 7.99 -1.84 -3.50
C GLY A 67 6.89 -0.98 -4.10
N TYR A 68 6.12 -0.30 -3.24
CA TYR A 68 5.13 0.69 -3.65
C TYR A 68 5.50 2.05 -3.08
N ALA A 69 5.53 3.07 -3.94
CA ALA A 69 5.67 4.45 -3.51
C ALA A 69 4.35 4.96 -2.93
N GLY A 70 4.43 5.74 -1.88
CA GLY A 70 3.32 6.54 -1.40
C GLY A 70 3.16 7.79 -2.26
N THR A 71 1.98 8.38 -2.26
CA THR A 71 1.71 9.60 -3.03
C THR A 71 2.70 10.71 -2.64
N ASN A 72 3.41 11.22 -3.61
CA ASN A 72 4.35 12.35 -3.45
C ASN A 72 3.55 13.66 -3.40
N THR A 73 2.83 13.87 -2.32
CA THR A 73 2.07 15.10 -2.12
C THR A 73 2.96 16.14 -1.44
N THR A 74 3.11 17.29 -2.08
CA THR A 74 3.62 18.49 -1.44
C THR A 74 2.78 18.84 -0.21
N ASN A 75 3.38 19.50 0.77
CA ASN A 75 2.91 19.70 2.15
C ASN A 75 1.43 20.05 2.39
N ASP A 76 0.68 20.52 1.40
CA ASP A 76 -0.75 20.84 1.53
C ASP A 76 -1.69 19.64 1.39
N ALA A 77 -1.27 18.58 0.71
CA ALA A 77 -2.10 17.41 0.48
C ALA A 77 -2.20 16.45 1.68
N TRP A 78 -1.40 16.62 2.75
CA TRP A 78 -1.57 15.83 3.98
C TRP A 78 -2.88 16.12 4.70
N ASN A 79 -3.41 17.34 4.57
CA ASN A 79 -4.71 17.69 5.14
C ASN A 79 -5.86 17.13 4.28
N ASP A 80 -5.69 17.06 2.96
CA ASP A 80 -6.63 16.43 2.04
C ASP A 80 -6.60 14.91 2.17
N ILE A 81 -5.42 14.30 2.35
CA ILE A 81 -5.29 12.86 2.62
C ILE A 81 -6.03 12.44 3.90
N ARG A 82 -6.12 13.27 4.94
CA ARG A 82 -6.93 12.93 6.12
C ARG A 82 -8.42 12.82 5.79
N THR A 83 -8.91 13.56 4.83
CA THR A 83 -10.30 13.50 4.37
C THR A 83 -10.48 12.37 3.36
N ASP A 84 -9.53 12.20 2.43
CA ASP A 84 -9.52 11.14 1.42
C ASP A 84 -9.13 9.77 2.00
N VAL A 85 -8.37 9.73 3.10
CA VAL A 85 -8.05 8.50 3.84
C VAL A 85 -9.32 7.79 4.29
N VAL A 86 -10.36 8.50 4.68
CA VAL A 86 -11.66 7.89 5.01
C VAL A 86 -12.28 7.26 3.75
N ASP A 87 -12.18 7.88 2.59
CA ASP A 87 -12.69 7.34 1.33
C ASP A 87 -11.80 6.20 0.78
N ILE A 88 -10.49 6.28 0.98
CA ILE A 88 -9.53 5.20 0.69
C ILE A 88 -9.79 4.01 1.62
N PHE A 89 -10.05 4.26 2.90
CA PHE A 89 -10.40 3.23 3.89
C PHE A 89 -11.80 2.66 3.71
N ALA A 90 -12.74 3.42 3.18
CA ALA A 90 -14.08 2.93 2.84
C ALA A 90 -14.08 1.92 1.68
N GLY A 91 -12.89 1.49 1.23
CA GLY A 91 -12.78 0.37 0.29
C GLY A 91 -13.31 0.70 -1.10
N ALA A 92 -13.14 1.93 -1.57
CA ALA A 92 -13.30 2.25 -2.99
C ALA A 92 -12.28 1.43 -3.77
N GLY A 93 -12.65 0.20 -4.15
CA GLY A 93 -11.79 -0.86 -4.70
C GLY A 93 -10.98 -0.49 -5.95
N GLY A 94 -11.17 0.71 -6.51
CA GLY A 94 -10.38 1.24 -7.61
C GLY A 94 -8.94 1.62 -7.23
N HIS A 95 -8.69 2.05 -6.00
CA HIS A 95 -7.33 2.48 -5.60
C HIS A 95 -6.34 1.32 -5.51
N TYR A 96 -6.77 0.13 -5.08
CA TYR A 96 -5.88 -1.03 -4.98
C TYR A 96 -5.68 -1.76 -6.30
N GLN A 97 -6.57 -1.58 -7.27
CA GLN A 97 -6.53 -2.31 -8.53
C GLN A 97 -5.18 -2.11 -9.25
N SER A 98 -4.67 -0.89 -9.32
CA SER A 98 -3.37 -0.61 -9.95
C SER A 98 -2.21 -1.31 -9.25
N ALA A 99 -2.27 -1.48 -7.92
CA ALA A 99 -1.26 -2.23 -7.18
C ALA A 99 -1.37 -3.74 -7.43
N PHE A 100 -2.59 -4.26 -7.57
CA PHE A 100 -2.83 -5.66 -7.97
C PHE A 100 -2.38 -5.92 -9.41
N ASP A 101 -2.69 -5.02 -10.33
CA ASP A 101 -2.27 -5.12 -11.74
C ASP A 101 -0.75 -5.16 -11.86
N PHE A 102 -0.04 -4.31 -11.09
CA PHE A 102 1.42 -4.33 -11.05
C PHE A 102 1.97 -5.65 -10.49
N TYR A 103 1.38 -6.18 -9.41
CA TYR A 103 1.76 -7.50 -8.90
C TYR A 103 1.60 -8.59 -9.96
N GLU A 104 0.45 -8.65 -10.63
CA GLU A 104 0.16 -9.62 -11.67
C GLU A 104 1.10 -9.46 -12.87
N GLU A 105 1.44 -8.23 -13.25
CA GLU A 105 2.42 -7.97 -14.31
C GLU A 105 3.80 -8.54 -13.96
N VAL A 106 4.29 -8.30 -12.74
CA VAL A 106 5.57 -8.86 -12.27
C VAL A 106 5.51 -10.39 -12.20
N LYS A 107 4.42 -10.95 -11.69
CA LYS A 107 4.21 -12.39 -11.61
C LYS A 107 4.21 -13.04 -12.99
N ASN A 108 3.51 -12.46 -13.95
CA ASN A 108 3.44 -12.97 -15.32
C ASN A 108 4.79 -12.92 -16.03
N ARG A 109 5.62 -11.91 -15.76
CA ARG A 109 6.95 -11.77 -16.37
C ARG A 109 8.00 -12.66 -15.73
N TYR A 110 7.94 -12.86 -14.42
CA TYR A 110 9.03 -13.45 -13.63
C TYR A 110 8.64 -14.70 -12.84
N GLY A 111 7.38 -15.11 -12.86
CA GLY A 111 6.87 -16.30 -12.19
C GLY A 111 6.63 -16.13 -10.68
N ASP A 112 6.33 -17.23 -10.00
CA ASP A 112 5.96 -17.26 -8.58
C ASP A 112 7.18 -17.10 -7.65
N ARG A 113 7.93 -16.01 -7.80
CA ARG A 113 9.12 -15.70 -7.00
C ARG A 113 8.94 -14.47 -6.12
N ILE A 114 7.75 -13.88 -6.11
CA ILE A 114 7.43 -12.72 -5.30
C ILE A 114 7.19 -13.20 -3.87
N THR A 115 8.12 -12.89 -2.98
CA THR A 115 8.06 -13.34 -1.58
C THR A 115 7.94 -12.20 -0.59
N THR A 116 8.17 -10.97 -1.03
CA THR A 116 8.23 -9.82 -0.14
C THR A 116 7.60 -8.59 -0.78
N VAL A 117 6.84 -7.85 0.00
CA VAL A 117 6.33 -6.51 -0.36
C VAL A 117 6.77 -5.47 0.64
N THR A 118 6.94 -4.23 0.17
CA THR A 118 7.36 -3.10 1.00
C THR A 118 6.76 -1.79 0.51
N GLY A 119 6.69 -0.79 1.39
CA GLY A 119 6.23 0.54 1.04
C GLY A 119 6.21 1.47 2.25
N HIS A 120 6.08 2.75 1.99
CA HIS A 120 6.01 3.79 3.01
C HIS A 120 4.70 4.57 2.86
N SER A 121 4.11 5.02 3.97
CA SER A 121 2.88 5.82 3.97
C SER A 121 1.75 5.11 3.22
N LEU A 122 1.15 5.73 2.18
CA LEU A 122 0.14 5.13 1.32
C LEU A 122 0.69 3.92 0.54
N GLY A 123 1.96 3.96 0.11
CA GLY A 123 2.62 2.80 -0.52
C GLY A 123 2.73 1.60 0.42
N GLY A 124 2.88 1.85 1.73
CA GLY A 124 2.79 0.81 2.75
C GLY A 124 1.40 0.21 2.88
N ASN A 125 0.35 1.01 2.68
CA ASN A 125 -1.03 0.53 2.64
C ASN A 125 -1.26 -0.37 1.40
N TYR A 126 -0.79 0.03 0.21
CA TYR A 126 -0.81 -0.82 -0.98
C TYR A 126 -0.08 -2.14 -0.76
N ALA A 127 1.13 -2.10 -0.17
CA ALA A 127 1.92 -3.29 0.12
C ALA A 127 1.18 -4.26 1.05
N GLN A 128 0.54 -3.76 2.10
CA GLN A 128 -0.27 -4.59 3.01
C GLN A 128 -1.44 -5.24 2.29
N MET A 129 -2.18 -4.48 1.45
CA MET A 129 -3.33 -5.01 0.73
C MET A 129 -2.93 -6.07 -0.29
N VAL A 130 -1.84 -5.86 -1.02
CA VAL A 130 -1.28 -6.84 -1.96
C VAL A 130 -0.81 -8.10 -1.22
N ALA A 131 -0.15 -7.94 -0.06
CA ALA A 131 0.27 -9.10 0.75
C ALA A 131 -0.92 -9.97 1.15
N ILE A 132 -1.99 -9.36 1.60
CA ILE A 132 -3.21 -10.06 2.05
C ILE A 132 -3.95 -10.68 0.88
N GLU A 133 -4.08 -9.96 -0.25
CA GLU A 133 -4.78 -10.46 -1.44
C GLU A 133 -4.14 -11.72 -2.01
N TYR A 134 -2.81 -11.74 -2.08
CA TYR A 134 -2.03 -12.80 -2.72
C TYR A 134 -1.32 -13.73 -1.72
N ASN A 135 -1.57 -13.55 -0.43
CA ASN A 135 -0.95 -14.31 0.65
C ASN A 135 0.59 -14.33 0.56
N ILE A 136 1.20 -13.15 0.34
CA ILE A 136 2.65 -13.02 0.18
C ILE A 136 3.34 -13.28 1.52
N PRO A 137 4.40 -14.13 1.56
CA PRO A 137 5.01 -14.57 2.80
C PRO A 137 5.53 -13.44 3.70
N ASN A 138 6.08 -12.36 3.13
CA ASN A 138 6.73 -11.32 3.92
C ASN A 138 6.26 -9.92 3.50
N GLY A 139 5.99 -9.08 4.49
CA GLY A 139 5.75 -7.65 4.30
C GLY A 139 6.58 -6.82 5.28
N VAL A 140 7.21 -5.75 4.80
CA VAL A 140 7.88 -4.77 5.65
C VAL A 140 7.43 -3.38 5.24
N VAL A 141 6.66 -2.72 6.09
CA VAL A 141 6.12 -1.41 5.79
C VAL A 141 6.60 -0.34 6.78
N TYR A 142 6.81 0.86 6.26
CA TYR A 142 7.42 1.97 6.98
C TYR A 142 6.43 3.10 7.12
N ASN A 143 6.15 3.56 8.35
CA ASN A 143 5.18 4.62 8.63
C ASN A 143 3.92 4.49 7.78
N SER A 144 3.43 3.27 7.67
CA SER A 144 2.34 2.94 6.77
C SER A 144 1.01 3.43 7.31
N ALA A 145 0.15 3.92 6.42
CA ALA A 145 -1.25 4.10 6.74
C ALA A 145 -1.87 2.74 7.13
N PRO A 146 -2.80 2.71 8.11
CA PRO A 146 -3.48 1.49 8.51
C PRO A 146 -4.29 0.91 7.36
N LEU A 147 -4.47 -0.41 7.35
CA LEU A 147 -5.19 -1.09 6.28
C LEU A 147 -6.70 -0.88 6.37
N TYR A 148 -7.25 -0.83 7.58
CA TYR A 148 -8.65 -0.55 7.83
C TYR A 148 -8.89 -0.07 9.28
N LEU A 149 -9.99 0.63 9.46
CA LEU A 149 -10.58 0.85 10.78
C LEU A 149 -11.34 -0.42 11.14
N GLY A 150 -11.12 -0.97 12.35
CA GLY A 150 -11.83 -2.18 12.77
C GLY A 150 -13.33 -2.06 12.49
N THR A 151 -13.94 -3.11 11.95
CA THR A 151 -15.35 -3.12 11.56
C THR A 151 -16.27 -2.61 12.66
N THR A 152 -15.93 -2.90 13.92
CA THR A 152 -16.71 -2.47 15.10
C THR A 152 -16.72 -0.94 15.24
N GLU A 153 -15.61 -0.27 15.03
CA GLU A 153 -15.53 1.19 15.16
C GLU A 153 -16.18 1.91 13.97
N LEU A 154 -16.07 1.35 12.77
CA LEU A 154 -16.75 1.86 11.57
C LEU A 154 -18.27 1.67 11.66
N VAL A 155 -18.72 0.52 12.14
CA VAL A 155 -20.14 0.27 12.38
C VAL A 155 -20.70 1.23 13.45
N LYS A 156 -19.98 1.43 14.55
CA LYS A 156 -20.35 2.42 15.57
C LYS A 156 -20.35 3.84 15.02
N GLY A 157 -19.30 4.23 14.30
CA GLY A 157 -19.22 5.54 13.65
C GLY A 157 -20.33 5.77 12.64
N GLY A 158 -20.60 4.78 11.79
CA GLY A 158 -21.67 4.82 10.80
C GLY A 158 -23.07 4.87 11.42
N MET A 159 -23.32 4.09 12.47
CA MET A 159 -24.58 4.14 13.22
C MET A 159 -24.77 5.48 13.94
N ASN A 160 -23.70 6.06 14.48
CA ASN A 160 -23.77 7.39 15.09
C ASN A 160 -24.08 8.47 14.06
N LEU A 161 -23.48 8.43 12.88
CA LEU A 161 -23.79 9.35 11.77
C LEU A 161 -25.22 9.15 11.25
N TYR A 162 -25.66 7.91 11.07
CA TYR A 162 -27.04 7.59 10.69
C TYR A 162 -28.05 8.12 11.71
N ASN A 163 -27.82 7.85 12.99
CA ASN A 163 -28.68 8.33 14.07
C ASN A 163 -28.69 9.86 14.18
N ALA A 164 -27.56 10.52 13.90
CA ALA A 164 -27.43 11.97 13.92
C ALA A 164 -28.10 12.65 12.71
N SER A 165 -28.01 12.05 11.51
CA SER A 165 -28.47 12.66 10.26
C SER A 165 -29.92 12.33 9.89
N ARG A 166 -30.45 11.21 10.38
CA ARG A 166 -31.77 10.64 9.99
C ARG A 166 -31.99 10.58 8.46
N GLN A 167 -30.93 10.42 7.68
CA GLN A 167 -30.99 10.44 6.22
C GLN A 167 -30.91 9.03 5.64
N PRO A 168 -32.00 8.50 5.03
CA PRO A 168 -32.04 7.10 4.55
C PRO A 168 -30.98 6.74 3.48
N TYR A 169 -30.49 7.71 2.71
CA TYR A 169 -29.51 7.44 1.65
C TYR A 169 -28.11 7.10 2.24
N LEU A 170 -27.76 7.62 3.41
CA LEU A 170 -26.51 7.28 4.08
C LEU A 170 -26.49 5.82 4.56
N ALA A 171 -27.66 5.27 4.93
CA ALA A 171 -27.75 3.85 5.27
C ALA A 171 -27.38 2.92 4.11
N HIS A 172 -27.69 3.32 2.88
CA HIS A 172 -27.37 2.52 1.70
C HIS A 172 -25.87 2.51 1.36
N ILE A 173 -25.19 3.64 1.56
CA ILE A 173 -23.73 3.75 1.43
C ILE A 173 -23.05 2.88 2.47
N HIS A 174 -23.44 2.99 3.73
CA HIS A 174 -22.89 2.21 4.84
C HIS A 174 -22.99 0.70 4.66
N THR A 175 -24.09 0.19 4.09
CA THR A 175 -24.26 -1.26 3.90
C THR A 175 -23.23 -1.83 2.91
N LYS A 176 -22.94 -1.12 1.83
CA LYS A 176 -21.93 -1.53 0.83
C LYS A 176 -20.52 -1.45 1.39
N ASP A 177 -20.22 -0.43 2.18
CA ASP A 177 -18.91 -0.22 2.76
C ASP A 177 -18.63 -1.25 3.87
N ILE A 178 -19.62 -1.58 4.68
CA ILE A 178 -19.52 -2.67 5.68
C ILE A 178 -19.24 -4.01 5.01
N GLN A 179 -19.90 -4.32 3.89
CA GLN A 179 -19.64 -5.58 3.17
C GLN A 179 -18.18 -5.64 2.64
N LYS A 180 -17.66 -4.54 2.09
CA LYS A 180 -16.27 -4.47 1.63
C LYS A 180 -15.28 -4.65 2.77
N LEU A 181 -15.55 -4.02 3.92
CA LEU A 181 -14.72 -4.16 5.12
C LEU A 181 -14.72 -5.60 5.66
N LEU A 182 -15.87 -6.27 5.68
CA LEU A 182 -15.95 -7.68 6.09
C LEU A 182 -15.14 -8.60 5.16
N VAL A 183 -15.10 -8.29 3.86
CA VAL A 183 -14.25 -9.02 2.90
C VAL A 183 -12.77 -8.83 3.22
N VAL A 184 -12.34 -7.59 3.49
CA VAL A 184 -10.94 -7.29 3.87
C VAL A 184 -10.58 -7.95 5.19
N GLU A 185 -11.45 -7.87 6.20
CA GLU A 185 -11.24 -8.51 7.51
C GLU A 185 -11.11 -10.03 7.38
N ASN A 186 -11.95 -10.67 6.56
CA ASN A 186 -11.84 -12.09 6.29
C ASN A 186 -10.52 -12.47 5.61
N LYS A 187 -10.03 -11.65 4.67
CA LYS A 187 -8.72 -11.84 4.04
C LYS A 187 -7.57 -11.67 5.04
N ILE A 188 -7.65 -10.67 5.93
CA ILE A 188 -6.66 -10.47 7.00
C ILE A 188 -6.60 -11.70 7.91
N ASN A 189 -7.74 -12.22 8.33
CA ASN A 189 -7.83 -13.40 9.20
C ASN A 189 -7.28 -14.68 8.55
N ASN A 190 -7.28 -14.75 7.21
CA ASN A 190 -6.74 -15.87 6.44
C ASN A 190 -5.29 -15.65 5.97
N TYR A 191 -4.73 -14.46 6.20
CA TYR A 191 -3.34 -14.17 5.83
C TYR A 191 -2.39 -14.97 6.72
N THR A 192 -1.46 -15.69 6.10
CA THR A 192 -0.51 -16.59 6.79
C THR A 192 0.94 -16.08 6.76
N GLY A 193 1.19 -14.96 6.09
CA GLY A 193 2.51 -14.34 6.01
C GLY A 193 2.83 -13.48 7.24
N ASP A 194 4.06 -13.01 7.30
CA ASP A 194 4.57 -12.10 8.33
C ASP A 194 4.55 -10.66 7.85
N MET A 195 3.92 -9.76 8.63
CA MET A 195 3.88 -8.33 8.35
C MET A 195 4.58 -7.54 9.45
N VAL A 196 5.75 -6.99 9.12
CA VAL A 196 6.53 -6.12 10.01
C VAL A 196 6.19 -4.66 9.71
N ARG A 197 5.74 -3.94 10.73
CA ARG A 197 5.43 -2.51 10.65
C ARG A 197 6.47 -1.71 11.43
N ILE A 198 7.22 -0.88 10.72
CA ILE A 198 8.25 -0.02 11.29
C ILE A 198 7.68 1.39 11.36
N ARG A 199 7.66 1.98 12.56
CA ARG A 199 7.14 3.32 12.82
C ARG A 199 8.19 4.19 13.48
N SER A 200 8.27 5.46 13.06
CA SER A 200 9.00 6.47 13.82
C SER A 200 8.15 7.01 14.95
N LYS A 201 8.80 7.36 16.07
CA LYS A 201 8.11 7.83 17.30
C LYS A 201 7.33 9.14 17.08
N ASP A 202 7.74 9.95 16.12
CA ASP A 202 7.21 11.31 15.88
C ASP A 202 6.33 11.37 14.62
N ASP A 203 5.86 10.23 14.09
CA ASP A 203 5.01 10.22 12.92
C ASP A 203 3.56 10.57 13.28
N ILE A 204 3.02 11.58 12.58
CA ILE A 204 1.64 12.05 12.74
C ILE A 204 0.61 10.94 12.53
N LEU A 205 0.90 9.94 11.70
CA LEU A 205 0.06 8.75 11.51
C LEU A 205 -0.03 7.89 12.78
N ASN A 206 0.94 8.00 13.70
CA ASN A 206 0.91 7.31 14.98
C ASN A 206 -0.10 7.91 15.97
N VAL A 207 -0.32 9.23 15.94
CA VAL A 207 -1.23 9.92 16.86
C VAL A 207 -2.69 9.50 16.64
N GLY A 208 -3.05 9.13 15.40
CA GLY A 208 -4.39 8.61 15.08
C GLY A 208 -4.57 7.12 15.37
N SER A 209 -3.49 6.34 15.44
CA SER A 209 -3.54 4.89 15.61
C SER A 209 -3.61 4.45 17.10
N GLU A 210 -3.19 5.29 18.03
CA GLU A 210 -3.35 5.03 19.47
C GLU A 210 -4.82 5.13 19.93
N VAL A 211 -5.69 5.71 19.11
CA VAL A 211 -7.12 5.92 19.41
C VAL A 211 -7.99 4.85 18.73
N GLY A 212 -7.56 3.60 18.70
CA GLY A 212 -8.45 2.48 18.35
C GLY A 212 -8.48 2.08 16.86
N LEU A 213 -7.46 2.42 16.10
CA LEU A 213 -7.37 2.08 14.68
C LEU A 213 -6.64 0.73 14.42
N GLY A 214 -7.14 -0.36 15.00
CA GLY A 214 -6.87 -1.71 14.52
C GLY A 214 -5.42 -2.19 14.44
N TYR A 215 -4.57 -1.80 15.39
CA TYR A 215 -3.24 -2.37 15.56
C TYR A 215 -3.12 -3.00 16.95
N SER A 216 -3.28 -4.29 17.03
CA SER A 216 -2.76 -5.08 18.15
C SER A 216 -1.36 -5.53 17.81
#